data_e9ff6a04da6fbf339c4fd47f2079aee1
#
_entry.id   e9ff6a04da6fbf339c4fd47f2079aee1
#
_cell.length_a   1.000
_cell.length_b   1.000
_cell.length_c   1.000
_cell.angle_alpha   90.00
_cell.angle_beta   90.00
_cell.angle_gamma   90.00
#
_symmetry.space_group_name_H-M   'P 1'
#
loop_
_entity.id
_entity.type
_entity.pdbx_description
1 polymer ?
#
loop_
_entity_poly.entity_id
_entity_poly.type
_entity_poly.pdbx_seq_one_letter_code
_entity_poly.pdbx_strand_id
1 'polypeptide(L)'
;ILMVVPMFHVMGWGLPYIGAMNGIKLVLPGMGMDGAALVELIEKEKVTLAFGVPTIWLGLLNYCKENNITLDTVKQTVIGGSAVPYAMIKQFDEEHGVNVVQGWGMTETSPLATANIKTKEMEAMPKEELYKLQTKQGKPVFGVELKIVDDDGNKLPEDGEAYGKLLIRGPWVNKRYYKHEEDAIDADGWFDTGDISSIDPDGYMTIVDRAKDVIKSGGEWISSVDLENAAQSHPDVMQACVIGVAHPKWDERPVLLVVPANDKKDKESIYAFLEDKIAKWWKPDDIVFVDELPIGATGKVLKIELREQ
;
A
#
# COMPACT_ATOMS: atom_id res chain seq x y z
N ILE A 1 -13.93 9.30 -14.47
CA ILE A 1 -12.91 8.93 -13.46
C ILE A 1 -13.05 9.88 -12.27
N LEU A 2 -13.18 9.33 -11.05
CA LEU A 2 -13.05 10.07 -9.79
C LEU A 2 -11.59 10.04 -9.35
N MET A 3 -11.00 11.22 -9.18
CA MET A 3 -9.60 11.39 -8.83
C MET A 3 -9.48 11.87 -7.37
N VAL A 4 -9.35 10.94 -6.41
CA VAL A 4 -9.18 11.24 -4.99
C VAL A 4 -7.69 11.20 -4.61
N VAL A 5 -6.88 11.84 -5.44
CA VAL A 5 -5.44 11.98 -5.22
C VAL A 5 -5.04 13.44 -5.37
N PRO A 6 -4.13 13.95 -4.51
CA PRO A 6 -3.70 15.35 -4.60
C PRO A 6 -3.04 15.66 -5.94
N MET A 7 -3.40 16.80 -6.53
CA MET A 7 -2.84 17.23 -7.83
C MET A 7 -1.32 17.43 -7.81
N PHE A 8 -0.75 17.79 -6.66
CA PHE A 8 0.69 17.98 -6.51
C PHE A 8 1.47 16.66 -6.40
N HIS A 9 0.81 15.57 -5.95
CA HIS A 9 1.47 14.28 -5.76
C HIS A 9 1.58 13.56 -7.09
N VAL A 10 2.80 13.53 -7.63
CA VAL A 10 3.14 13.04 -8.97
C VAL A 10 2.13 13.50 -10.01
N MET A 11 1.82 14.82 -9.96
CA MET A 11 0.84 15.50 -10.82
C MET A 11 -0.49 14.74 -10.95
N GLY A 12 -1.05 14.35 -9.79
CA GLY A 12 -2.30 13.62 -9.72
C GLY A 12 -2.26 12.24 -10.38
N TRP A 13 -1.14 11.53 -10.23
CA TRP A 13 -0.88 10.21 -10.84
C TRP A 13 -1.03 10.20 -12.38
N GLY A 14 -0.80 11.35 -13.01
CA GLY A 14 -0.93 11.49 -14.46
C GLY A 14 -2.38 11.54 -14.96
N LEU A 15 -3.39 11.43 -14.09
CA LEU A 15 -4.81 11.34 -14.48
C LEU A 15 -5.32 12.55 -15.26
N PRO A 16 -4.92 13.80 -14.98
CA PRO A 16 -5.33 14.94 -15.78
C PRO A 16 -4.90 14.83 -17.24
N TYR A 17 -3.70 14.29 -17.48
CA TYR A 17 -3.17 14.08 -18.83
C TYR A 17 -3.85 12.90 -19.52
N ILE A 18 -3.98 11.77 -18.82
CA ILE A 18 -4.66 10.58 -19.33
C ILE A 18 -6.13 10.89 -19.67
N GLY A 19 -6.81 11.65 -18.80
CA GLY A 19 -8.17 12.08 -19.01
C GLY A 19 -8.32 12.93 -20.28
N ALA A 20 -7.45 13.93 -20.46
CA ALA A 20 -7.44 14.79 -21.62
C ALA A 20 -7.13 14.01 -22.91
N MET A 21 -6.13 13.13 -22.88
CA MET A 21 -5.72 12.33 -24.05
C MET A 21 -6.81 11.36 -24.53
N ASN A 22 -7.67 10.88 -23.62
CA ASN A 22 -8.67 9.87 -23.93
C ASN A 22 -10.11 10.42 -23.93
N GLY A 23 -10.31 11.74 -23.77
CA GLY A 23 -11.63 12.35 -23.72
C GLY A 23 -12.46 11.88 -22.52
N ILE A 24 -11.84 11.56 -21.40
CA ILE A 24 -12.49 11.02 -20.20
C ILE A 24 -12.93 12.17 -19.31
N LYS A 25 -14.18 12.10 -18.79
CA LYS A 25 -14.66 13.02 -17.76
C LYS A 25 -13.91 12.80 -16.46
N LEU A 26 -13.21 13.84 -15.97
CA LEU A 26 -12.56 13.85 -14.66
C LEU A 26 -13.52 14.47 -13.63
N VAL A 27 -13.66 13.79 -12.51
CA VAL A 27 -14.41 14.24 -11.34
C VAL A 27 -13.42 14.53 -10.22
N LEU A 28 -13.40 15.78 -9.76
CA LEU A 28 -12.47 16.27 -8.74
C LEU A 28 -13.26 16.56 -7.45
N PRO A 29 -12.96 15.90 -6.34
CA PRO A 29 -13.74 16.04 -5.11
C PRO A 29 -13.52 17.39 -4.40
N GLY A 30 -12.46 18.13 -4.76
CA GLY A 30 -12.08 19.35 -4.04
C GLY A 30 -11.64 19.04 -2.61
N MET A 31 -12.23 19.72 -1.65
CA MET A 31 -11.94 19.52 -0.22
C MET A 31 -12.80 18.42 0.42
N GLY A 32 -13.90 18.02 -0.20
CA GLY A 32 -14.84 17.01 0.31
C GLY A 32 -14.40 15.60 -0.05
N MET A 33 -13.61 14.99 0.82
CA MET A 33 -13.08 13.62 0.65
C MET A 33 -13.61 12.65 1.71
N ASP A 34 -14.62 13.05 2.47
CA ASP A 34 -15.35 12.16 3.37
C ASP A 34 -16.29 11.23 2.61
N GLY A 35 -16.76 10.17 3.28
CA GLY A 35 -17.60 9.14 2.65
C GLY A 35 -18.89 9.70 2.03
N ALA A 36 -19.56 10.66 2.68
CA ALA A 36 -20.80 11.26 2.18
C ALA A 36 -20.57 12.06 0.89
N ALA A 37 -19.56 12.92 0.87
CA ALA A 37 -19.21 13.73 -0.29
C ALA A 37 -18.79 12.86 -1.49
N LEU A 38 -18.02 11.80 -1.23
CA LEU A 38 -17.59 10.87 -2.28
C LEU A 38 -18.76 10.07 -2.86
N VAL A 39 -19.68 9.58 -2.04
CA VAL A 39 -20.89 8.88 -2.51
C VAL A 39 -21.75 9.80 -3.37
N GLU A 40 -22.00 11.04 -2.93
CA GLU A 40 -22.76 12.02 -3.73
C GLU A 40 -22.14 12.22 -5.12
N LEU A 41 -20.82 12.41 -5.18
CA LEU A 41 -20.09 12.57 -6.45
C LEU A 41 -20.16 11.32 -7.32
N ILE A 42 -19.98 10.13 -6.75
CA ILE A 42 -20.04 8.85 -7.46
C ILE A 42 -21.40 8.68 -8.11
N GLU A 43 -22.48 8.92 -7.38
CA GLU A 43 -23.85 8.78 -7.87
C GLU A 43 -24.22 9.85 -8.91
N LYS A 44 -23.94 11.11 -8.61
CA LYS A 44 -24.27 12.25 -9.46
C LYS A 44 -23.53 12.22 -10.79
N GLU A 45 -22.23 11.93 -10.75
CA GLU A 45 -21.35 11.97 -11.90
C GLU A 45 -21.23 10.61 -12.62
N LYS A 46 -21.91 9.57 -12.09
CA LYS A 46 -21.90 8.19 -12.63
C LYS A 46 -20.47 7.68 -12.80
N VAL A 47 -19.70 7.78 -11.74
CA VAL A 47 -18.29 7.36 -11.72
C VAL A 47 -18.17 5.86 -11.97
N THR A 48 -17.33 5.48 -12.93
CA THR A 48 -17.07 4.06 -13.25
C THR A 48 -15.70 3.59 -12.83
N LEU A 49 -14.74 4.50 -12.67
CA LEU A 49 -13.37 4.24 -12.26
C LEU A 49 -12.93 5.28 -11.24
N ALA A 50 -12.36 4.84 -10.13
CA ALA A 50 -11.91 5.71 -9.05
C ALA A 50 -10.44 5.47 -8.72
N PHE A 51 -9.73 6.53 -8.30
CA PHE A 51 -8.33 6.47 -7.90
C PHE A 51 -8.18 7.10 -6.51
N GLY A 52 -7.49 6.42 -5.63
CA GLY A 52 -7.25 6.93 -4.29
C GLY A 52 -6.29 6.08 -3.46
N VAL A 53 -6.14 6.46 -2.21
CA VAL A 53 -5.29 5.78 -1.22
C VAL A 53 -6.15 4.99 -0.22
N PRO A 54 -5.61 3.94 0.43
CA PRO A 54 -6.39 3.09 1.33
C PRO A 54 -7.13 3.83 2.44
N THR A 55 -6.51 4.86 3.03
CA THR A 55 -7.12 5.63 4.15
C THR A 55 -8.44 6.31 3.76
N ILE A 56 -8.53 6.84 2.55
CA ILE A 56 -9.75 7.47 2.04
C ILE A 56 -10.80 6.42 1.70
N TRP A 57 -10.39 5.32 1.09
CA TRP A 57 -11.29 4.22 0.77
C TRP A 57 -11.88 3.54 2.01
N LEU A 58 -11.10 3.45 3.09
CA LEU A 58 -11.61 2.96 4.37
C LEU A 58 -12.77 3.84 4.88
N GLY A 59 -12.61 5.17 4.82
CA GLY A 59 -13.68 6.11 5.20
C GLY A 59 -14.92 5.97 4.32
N LEU A 60 -14.73 5.80 3.00
CA LEU A 60 -15.85 5.57 2.06
C LEU A 60 -16.59 4.27 2.36
N LEU A 61 -15.85 3.15 2.53
CA LEU A 61 -16.45 1.84 2.80
C LEU A 61 -17.20 1.81 4.14
N ASN A 62 -16.66 2.44 5.18
CA ASN A 62 -17.32 2.57 6.47
C ASN A 62 -18.63 3.35 6.33
N TYR A 63 -18.62 4.50 5.63
CA TYR A 63 -19.81 5.29 5.39
C TYR A 63 -20.86 4.50 4.59
N CYS A 64 -20.46 3.78 3.55
CA CYS A 64 -21.34 2.91 2.76
C CYS A 64 -22.01 1.84 3.64
N LYS A 65 -21.23 1.19 4.50
CA LYS A 65 -21.71 0.16 5.42
C LYS A 65 -22.73 0.72 6.43
N GLU A 66 -22.43 1.84 7.07
CA GLU A 66 -23.30 2.49 8.06
C GLU A 66 -24.64 2.95 7.47
N ASN A 67 -24.63 3.34 6.20
CA ASN A 67 -25.81 3.88 5.51
C ASN A 67 -26.47 2.88 4.55
N ASN A 68 -26.01 1.63 4.48
CA ASN A 68 -26.49 0.58 3.55
C ASN A 68 -26.46 1.03 2.09
N ILE A 69 -25.36 1.64 1.64
CA ILE A 69 -25.14 2.15 0.29
C ILE A 69 -24.25 1.18 -0.49
N THR A 70 -24.57 0.94 -1.76
CA THR A 70 -23.72 0.22 -2.72
C THR A 70 -23.15 1.16 -3.78
N LEU A 71 -21.96 0.85 -4.27
CA LEU A 71 -21.25 1.68 -5.27
C LEU A 71 -21.56 1.19 -6.70
N ASP A 72 -22.84 1.16 -7.08
CA ASP A 72 -23.35 0.44 -8.27
C ASP A 72 -22.72 0.86 -9.60
N THR A 73 -22.30 2.11 -9.73
CA THR A 73 -21.70 2.62 -10.98
C THR A 73 -20.21 2.35 -11.08
N VAL A 74 -19.53 2.23 -9.94
CA VAL A 74 -18.06 1.98 -9.89
C VAL A 74 -17.79 0.53 -10.30
N LYS A 75 -16.94 0.34 -11.31
CA LYS A 75 -16.54 -1.00 -11.78
C LYS A 75 -15.16 -1.37 -11.29
N GLN A 76 -14.32 -0.37 -11.09
CA GLN A 76 -12.93 -0.57 -10.70
C GLN A 76 -12.43 0.59 -9.85
N THR A 77 -11.58 0.28 -8.90
CA THR A 77 -10.75 1.26 -8.20
C THR A 77 -9.27 0.93 -8.33
N VAL A 78 -8.46 1.95 -8.56
CA VAL A 78 -7.00 1.84 -8.52
C VAL A 78 -6.52 2.42 -7.20
N ILE A 79 -5.84 1.60 -6.43
CA ILE A 79 -5.37 1.95 -5.10
C ILE A 79 -3.85 1.88 -5.08
N GLY A 80 -3.22 2.92 -4.57
CA GLY A 80 -1.77 3.00 -4.46
C GLY A 80 -1.35 3.87 -3.28
N GLY A 81 -0.05 4.13 -3.20
CA GLY A 81 0.52 4.94 -2.12
C GLY A 81 0.88 4.16 -0.85
N SER A 82 0.14 3.12 -0.50
CA SER A 82 0.48 2.13 0.52
C SER A 82 -0.12 0.77 0.17
N ALA A 83 0.26 -0.27 0.91
CA ALA A 83 -0.31 -1.61 0.73
C ALA A 83 -1.84 -1.59 0.93
N VAL A 84 -2.55 -2.36 0.12
CA VAL A 84 -4.01 -2.48 0.21
C VAL A 84 -4.35 -3.67 1.10
N PRO A 85 -5.07 -3.46 2.21
CA PRO A 85 -5.44 -4.55 3.10
C PRO A 85 -6.33 -5.59 2.39
N TYR A 86 -6.09 -6.87 2.67
CA TYR A 86 -6.92 -7.98 2.18
C TYR A 86 -8.42 -7.77 2.43
N ALA A 87 -8.78 -7.31 3.64
CA ALA A 87 -10.17 -7.05 4.01
C ALA A 87 -10.82 -5.97 3.12
N MET A 88 -10.07 -4.95 2.72
CA MET A 88 -10.56 -3.89 1.83
C MET A 88 -10.83 -4.42 0.42
N ILE A 89 -9.93 -5.24 -0.13
CA ILE A 89 -10.12 -5.89 -1.44
C ILE A 89 -11.38 -6.75 -1.43
N LYS A 90 -11.53 -7.57 -0.40
CA LYS A 90 -12.68 -8.43 -0.19
C LYS A 90 -13.98 -7.64 -0.10
N GLN A 91 -13.99 -6.56 0.69
CA GLN A 91 -15.16 -5.71 0.88
C GLN A 91 -15.58 -5.02 -0.42
N PHE A 92 -14.65 -4.47 -1.19
CA PHE A 92 -14.96 -3.88 -2.49
C PHE A 92 -15.60 -4.90 -3.46
N ASP A 93 -15.08 -6.12 -3.53
CA ASP A 93 -15.64 -7.14 -4.43
C ASP A 93 -16.98 -7.69 -3.93
N GLU A 94 -17.07 -8.09 -2.65
CA GLU A 94 -18.26 -8.80 -2.15
C GLU A 94 -19.46 -7.89 -1.86
N GLU A 95 -19.22 -6.68 -1.35
CA GLU A 95 -20.31 -5.77 -0.98
C GLU A 95 -20.68 -4.81 -2.12
N HIS A 96 -19.74 -4.50 -3.02
CA HIS A 96 -19.95 -3.47 -4.04
C HIS A 96 -19.72 -3.96 -5.49
N GLY A 97 -19.17 -5.15 -5.70
CA GLY A 97 -18.84 -5.67 -7.03
C GLY A 97 -17.75 -4.86 -7.75
N VAL A 98 -16.89 -4.18 -6.99
CA VAL A 98 -15.81 -3.31 -7.48
C VAL A 98 -14.49 -4.07 -7.54
N ASN A 99 -13.87 -4.15 -8.73
CA ASN A 99 -12.55 -4.72 -8.88
C ASN A 99 -11.47 -3.78 -8.33
N VAL A 100 -10.58 -4.30 -7.49
CA VAL A 100 -9.44 -3.53 -6.97
C VAL A 100 -8.20 -3.82 -7.82
N VAL A 101 -7.55 -2.76 -8.29
CA VAL A 101 -6.23 -2.81 -8.91
C VAL A 101 -5.26 -2.11 -7.98
N GLN A 102 -4.30 -2.84 -7.43
CA GLN A 102 -3.21 -2.22 -6.70
C GLN A 102 -2.13 -1.78 -7.66
N GLY A 103 -1.67 -0.53 -7.52
CA GLY A 103 -0.54 0.03 -8.27
C GLY A 103 0.56 0.46 -7.32
N TRP A 104 1.81 0.20 -7.72
CA TRP A 104 2.97 0.74 -7.02
C TRP A 104 3.79 1.63 -7.95
N GLY A 105 4.32 2.66 -7.35
CA GLY A 105 5.21 3.59 -7.98
C GLY A 105 5.60 4.74 -7.05
N MET A 106 6.41 5.63 -7.55
CA MET A 106 6.95 6.75 -6.80
C MET A 106 7.15 7.94 -7.74
N THR A 107 7.52 9.09 -7.22
CA THR A 107 7.80 10.27 -8.06
C THR A 107 8.86 9.96 -9.12
N GLU A 108 9.85 9.19 -8.73
CA GLU A 108 10.98 8.78 -9.57
C GLU A 108 10.58 7.80 -10.68
N THR A 109 9.39 7.24 -10.65
CA THR A 109 8.84 6.35 -11.69
C THR A 109 7.71 6.98 -12.51
N SER A 110 7.41 8.26 -12.36
CA SER A 110 6.55 9.15 -13.18
C SER A 110 5.10 8.71 -13.47
N PRO A 111 4.29 8.19 -12.58
CA PRO A 111 4.49 7.60 -11.27
C PRO A 111 4.57 6.07 -11.26
N LEU A 112 4.06 5.36 -12.29
CA LEU A 112 3.70 3.96 -12.24
C LEU A 112 4.86 3.04 -12.64
N ALA A 113 5.13 2.05 -11.80
CA ALA A 113 6.11 1.01 -12.07
C ALA A 113 5.51 -0.39 -12.13
N THR A 114 4.58 -0.73 -11.23
CA THR A 114 3.87 -2.01 -11.25
C THR A 114 2.37 -1.83 -11.12
N ALA A 115 1.62 -2.80 -11.63
CA ALA A 115 0.17 -2.86 -11.46
C ALA A 115 -0.29 -4.32 -11.34
N ASN A 116 -1.23 -4.56 -10.43
CA ASN A 116 -1.89 -5.85 -10.24
C ASN A 116 -3.18 -5.90 -11.06
N ILE A 117 -3.02 -6.00 -12.37
CA ILE A 117 -4.14 -6.03 -13.31
C ILE A 117 -4.70 -7.46 -13.35
N LYS A 118 -6.00 -7.58 -13.12
CA LYS A 118 -6.71 -8.86 -13.18
C LYS A 118 -6.64 -9.47 -14.58
N THR A 119 -6.13 -10.69 -14.68
CA THR A 119 -6.07 -11.47 -15.93
C THR A 119 -7.23 -12.46 -16.03
N LYS A 120 -7.39 -13.08 -17.19
CA LYS A 120 -8.41 -14.13 -17.37
C LYS A 120 -8.16 -15.35 -16.49
N GLU A 121 -6.89 -15.68 -16.25
CA GLU A 121 -6.51 -16.78 -15.35
C GLU A 121 -6.92 -16.45 -13.92
N MET A 122 -6.72 -15.21 -13.49
CA MET A 122 -7.15 -14.74 -12.17
C MET A 122 -8.68 -14.74 -12.00
N GLU A 123 -9.44 -14.52 -13.07
CA GLU A 123 -10.93 -14.60 -13.01
C GLU A 123 -11.44 -16.02 -12.71
N ALA A 124 -10.67 -17.03 -13.03
CA ALA A 124 -10.99 -18.45 -12.79
C ALA A 124 -10.51 -18.95 -11.41
N MET A 125 -9.76 -18.15 -10.66
CA MET A 125 -9.25 -18.52 -9.34
C MET A 125 -10.35 -18.53 -8.27
N PRO A 126 -10.22 -19.38 -7.23
CA PRO A 126 -10.99 -19.20 -6.00
C PRO A 126 -10.83 -17.79 -5.44
N LYS A 127 -11.92 -17.17 -4.97
CA LYS A 127 -11.90 -15.77 -4.51
C LYS A 127 -10.84 -15.49 -3.45
N GLU A 128 -10.66 -16.40 -2.49
CA GLU A 128 -9.67 -16.23 -1.42
C GLU A 128 -8.22 -16.19 -1.96
N GLU A 129 -7.92 -16.97 -2.99
CA GLU A 129 -6.61 -16.95 -3.65
C GLU A 129 -6.44 -15.69 -4.48
N LEU A 130 -7.49 -15.28 -5.19
CA LEU A 130 -7.52 -14.04 -5.96
C LEU A 130 -7.25 -12.82 -5.05
N TYR A 131 -7.93 -12.72 -3.91
CA TYR A 131 -7.73 -11.59 -2.99
C TYR A 131 -6.31 -11.57 -2.42
N LYS A 132 -5.74 -12.74 -2.07
CA LYS A 132 -4.34 -12.85 -1.65
C LYS A 132 -3.38 -12.38 -2.75
N LEU A 133 -3.63 -12.77 -4.00
CA LEU A 133 -2.81 -12.31 -5.12
C LEU A 133 -2.95 -10.78 -5.33
N GLN A 134 -4.15 -10.23 -5.17
CA GLN A 134 -4.41 -8.79 -5.31
C GLN A 134 -3.80 -7.93 -4.20
N THR A 135 -3.36 -8.50 -3.07
CA THR A 135 -2.57 -7.73 -2.08
C THR A 135 -1.15 -7.45 -2.52
N LYS A 136 -0.62 -8.18 -3.53
CA LYS A 136 0.70 -7.90 -4.09
C LYS A 136 0.67 -6.64 -4.97
N GLN A 137 1.80 -5.93 -5.08
CA GLN A 137 1.89 -4.70 -5.87
C GLN A 137 1.88 -4.94 -7.39
N GLY A 138 1.81 -6.20 -7.80
CA GLY A 138 1.64 -6.59 -9.19
C GLY A 138 2.92 -6.78 -9.97
N LYS A 139 2.77 -6.82 -11.29
CA LYS A 139 3.88 -7.03 -12.23
C LYS A 139 4.36 -5.69 -12.80
N PRO A 140 5.62 -5.60 -13.26
CA PRO A 140 6.12 -4.41 -13.92
C PRO A 140 5.27 -4.09 -15.16
N VAL A 141 4.95 -2.79 -15.33
CA VAL A 141 4.28 -2.33 -16.55
C VAL A 141 5.24 -2.36 -17.74
N PHE A 142 4.70 -2.37 -18.95
CA PHE A 142 5.51 -2.44 -20.17
C PHE A 142 6.64 -1.40 -20.18
N GLY A 143 7.87 -1.87 -20.40
CA GLY A 143 9.08 -1.04 -20.44
C GLY A 143 9.78 -0.85 -19.09
N VAL A 144 9.21 -1.33 -18.00
CA VAL A 144 9.84 -1.33 -16.68
C VAL A 144 10.42 -2.69 -16.36
N GLU A 145 11.61 -2.70 -15.79
CA GLU A 145 12.31 -3.88 -15.29
C GLU A 145 12.51 -3.75 -13.79
N LEU A 146 12.40 -4.87 -13.07
CA LEU A 146 12.65 -4.97 -11.63
C LEU A 146 13.73 -6.02 -11.37
N LYS A 147 14.48 -5.84 -10.30
CA LYS A 147 15.29 -6.88 -9.66
C LYS A 147 15.40 -6.61 -8.17
N ILE A 148 15.62 -7.67 -7.40
CA ILE A 148 15.98 -7.59 -5.99
C ILE A 148 17.45 -7.98 -5.81
N VAL A 149 18.14 -7.26 -4.92
CA VAL A 149 19.58 -7.49 -4.66
C VAL A 149 19.84 -7.53 -3.16
N ASP A 150 20.90 -8.24 -2.77
CA ASP A 150 21.45 -8.21 -1.42
C ASP A 150 22.23 -6.91 -1.12
N ASP A 151 22.82 -6.80 0.06
CA ASP A 151 23.58 -5.62 0.47
C ASP A 151 24.88 -5.45 -0.34
N ASP A 152 25.41 -6.51 -0.94
CA ASP A 152 26.59 -6.51 -1.81
C ASP A 152 26.24 -6.22 -3.30
N GLY A 153 24.93 -6.09 -3.62
CA GLY A 153 24.44 -5.81 -4.97
C GLY A 153 24.26 -7.06 -5.84
N ASN A 154 24.40 -8.27 -5.30
CA ASN A 154 24.15 -9.50 -6.05
C ASN A 154 22.66 -9.71 -6.24
N LYS A 155 22.24 -10.12 -7.46
CA LYS A 155 20.85 -10.43 -7.75
C LYS A 155 20.38 -11.63 -6.92
N LEU A 156 19.26 -11.47 -6.23
CA LEU A 156 18.57 -12.51 -5.48
C LEU A 156 17.58 -13.29 -6.37
N PRO A 157 17.21 -14.54 -5.99
CA PRO A 157 16.23 -15.32 -6.73
C PRO A 157 14.83 -14.71 -6.65
N GLU A 158 14.05 -14.91 -7.73
CA GLU A 158 12.65 -14.51 -7.82
C GLU A 158 11.76 -15.71 -7.47
N ASP A 159 11.82 -16.16 -6.22
CA ASP A 159 11.14 -17.35 -5.69
C ASP A 159 9.96 -17.02 -4.75
N GLY A 160 9.74 -15.72 -4.48
CA GLY A 160 8.72 -15.25 -3.55
C GLY A 160 9.12 -15.32 -2.07
N GLU A 161 10.25 -15.93 -1.75
CA GLU A 161 10.76 -16.09 -0.39
C GLU A 161 11.95 -15.16 -0.11
N ALA A 162 12.89 -15.06 -1.07
CA ALA A 162 13.99 -14.13 -0.99
C ALA A 162 13.50 -12.69 -1.09
N TYR A 163 14.00 -11.82 -0.23
CA TYR A 163 13.73 -10.39 -0.26
C TYR A 163 15.02 -9.57 -0.13
N GLY A 164 15.04 -8.44 -0.79
CA GLY A 164 16.20 -7.56 -0.83
C GLY A 164 15.84 -6.16 -1.33
N LYS A 165 16.84 -5.33 -1.54
CA LYS A 165 16.67 -3.98 -2.09
C LYS A 165 16.07 -4.06 -3.48
N LEU A 166 14.97 -3.35 -3.67
CA LEU A 166 14.29 -3.26 -4.97
C LEU A 166 15.00 -2.23 -5.85
N LEU A 167 15.52 -2.69 -6.96
CA LEU A 167 16.05 -1.84 -8.03
C LEU A 167 15.12 -1.85 -9.23
N ILE A 168 14.98 -0.68 -9.85
CA ILE A 168 14.08 -0.47 -10.98
C ILE A 168 14.80 0.21 -12.15
N ARG A 169 14.44 -0.17 -13.37
CA ARG A 169 14.92 0.45 -14.61
C ARG A 169 13.79 0.63 -15.60
N GLY A 170 13.78 1.75 -16.33
CA GLY A 170 12.76 2.00 -17.36
C GLY A 170 12.90 3.38 -18.00
N PRO A 171 12.24 3.63 -19.16
CA PRO A 171 12.42 4.85 -19.94
C PRO A 171 11.91 6.12 -19.24
N TRP A 172 11.06 6.00 -18.24
CA TRP A 172 10.55 7.12 -17.45
C TRP A 172 11.00 7.10 -15.99
N VAL A 173 11.95 6.23 -15.65
CA VAL A 173 12.60 6.22 -14.33
C VAL A 173 13.56 7.41 -14.24
N ASN A 174 13.54 8.11 -13.12
CA ASN A 174 14.35 9.31 -12.90
C ASN A 174 15.84 9.02 -13.00
N LYS A 175 16.50 9.68 -13.92
CA LYS A 175 17.95 9.56 -14.08
C LYS A 175 18.71 10.43 -13.09
N ARG A 176 18.20 11.64 -12.79
CA ARG A 176 18.90 12.62 -11.96
C ARG A 176 17.90 13.56 -11.29
N TYR A 177 18.16 13.93 -10.05
CA TYR A 177 17.39 14.95 -9.36
C TYR A 177 17.76 16.36 -9.83
N TYR A 178 16.79 17.26 -9.76
CA TYR A 178 16.99 18.65 -10.16
C TYR A 178 18.13 19.30 -9.36
N LYS A 179 19.06 19.96 -10.05
CA LYS A 179 20.27 20.59 -9.49
C LYS A 179 21.29 19.65 -8.82
N HIS A 180 21.13 18.35 -8.92
CA HIS A 180 22.18 17.41 -8.54
C HIS A 180 23.15 17.19 -9.71
N GLU A 181 24.43 17.04 -9.43
CA GLU A 181 25.46 16.78 -10.44
C GLU A 181 25.55 15.28 -10.78
N GLU A 182 25.30 14.43 -9.79
CA GLU A 182 25.37 12.98 -9.92
C GLU A 182 24.05 12.38 -10.40
N ASP A 183 24.15 11.28 -11.15
CA ASP A 183 22.99 10.51 -11.56
C ASP A 183 22.45 9.72 -10.36
N ALA A 184 21.13 9.53 -10.29
CA ALA A 184 20.46 8.74 -9.27
C ALA A 184 20.38 7.25 -9.63
N ILE A 185 20.85 6.91 -10.84
CA ILE A 185 20.94 5.53 -11.35
C ILE A 185 22.40 5.07 -11.35
N ASP A 186 22.59 3.75 -11.24
CA ASP A 186 23.91 3.14 -11.38
C ASP A 186 24.40 3.11 -12.85
N ALA A 187 25.59 2.55 -13.08
CA ALA A 187 26.19 2.47 -14.41
C ALA A 187 25.38 1.64 -15.42
N ASP A 188 24.55 0.71 -14.94
CA ASP A 188 23.67 -0.15 -15.73
C ASP A 188 22.24 0.43 -15.87
N GLY A 189 21.99 1.62 -15.32
CA GLY A 189 20.73 2.33 -15.40
C GLY A 189 19.69 1.93 -14.34
N TRP A 190 20.10 1.25 -13.25
CA TRP A 190 19.22 0.86 -12.17
C TRP A 190 19.12 1.96 -11.11
N PHE A 191 17.89 2.24 -10.71
CA PHE A 191 17.54 3.15 -9.64
C PHE A 191 17.21 2.35 -8.36
N ASP A 192 17.82 2.69 -7.23
CA ASP A 192 17.48 2.13 -5.92
C ASP A 192 16.24 2.85 -5.37
N THR A 193 15.16 2.11 -5.20
CA THR A 193 13.87 2.66 -4.76
C THR A 193 13.82 2.95 -3.25
N GLY A 194 14.73 2.38 -2.49
CA GLY A 194 14.69 2.38 -1.03
C GLY A 194 13.57 1.50 -0.45
N ASP A 195 12.95 0.64 -1.26
CA ASP A 195 12.01 -0.39 -0.81
C ASP A 195 12.72 -1.75 -0.72
N ILE A 196 12.28 -2.55 0.23
CA ILE A 196 12.62 -3.98 0.34
C ILE A 196 11.46 -4.78 -0.21
N SER A 197 11.75 -5.69 -1.12
CA SER A 197 10.71 -6.45 -1.84
C SER A 197 11.11 -7.89 -2.06
N SER A 198 10.13 -8.75 -2.29
CA SER A 198 10.28 -10.06 -2.93
C SER A 198 9.64 -10.04 -4.32
N ILE A 199 10.06 -10.95 -5.19
CA ILE A 199 9.43 -11.19 -6.50
C ILE A 199 9.18 -12.69 -6.61
N ASP A 200 7.96 -13.08 -6.93
CA ASP A 200 7.62 -14.49 -7.09
C ASP A 200 7.93 -15.01 -8.51
N PRO A 201 7.90 -16.36 -8.73
CA PRO A 201 8.19 -16.94 -10.04
C PRO A 201 7.26 -16.48 -11.17
N ASP A 202 6.07 -15.99 -10.83
CA ASP A 202 5.13 -15.42 -11.79
C ASP A 202 5.40 -13.93 -12.07
N GLY A 203 6.38 -13.33 -11.42
CA GLY A 203 6.81 -11.94 -11.56
C GLY A 203 5.97 -10.93 -10.76
N TYR A 204 5.15 -11.38 -9.81
CA TYR A 204 4.48 -10.46 -8.90
C TYR A 204 5.42 -9.97 -7.81
N MET A 205 5.55 -8.66 -7.71
CA MET A 205 6.29 -8.00 -6.66
C MET A 205 5.44 -7.86 -5.40
N THR A 206 6.07 -8.10 -4.26
CA THR A 206 5.51 -7.82 -2.93
C THR A 206 6.47 -6.90 -2.18
N ILE A 207 6.00 -5.73 -1.77
CA ILE A 207 6.76 -4.85 -0.86
C ILE A 207 6.72 -5.46 0.53
N VAL A 208 7.89 -5.72 1.07
CA VAL A 208 8.06 -6.16 2.45
C VAL A 208 8.05 -4.96 3.38
N ASP A 209 8.86 -3.94 3.06
CA ASP A 209 8.91 -2.68 3.83
C ASP A 209 9.73 -1.61 3.09
N ARG A 210 9.82 -0.42 3.68
CA ARG A 210 10.88 0.55 3.38
C ARG A 210 12.20 0.11 4.03
N ALA A 211 13.32 0.29 3.36
CA ALA A 211 14.64 -0.06 3.92
C ALA A 211 14.93 0.63 5.27
N LYS A 212 14.33 1.83 5.48
CA LYS A 212 14.42 2.60 6.73
C LYS A 212 13.38 2.23 7.78
N ASP A 213 12.35 1.49 7.43
CA ASP A 213 11.21 1.15 8.29
C ASP A 213 11.19 -0.33 8.64
N VAL A 214 11.89 -1.18 7.86
CA VAL A 214 12.06 -2.60 8.18
C VAL A 214 12.75 -2.74 9.54
N ILE A 215 12.18 -3.57 10.39
CA ILE A 215 12.65 -3.74 11.77
C ILE A 215 13.71 -4.84 11.79
N LYS A 216 14.93 -4.48 12.17
CA LYS A 216 16.06 -5.39 12.24
C LYS A 216 16.15 -6.00 13.62
N SER A 217 15.67 -7.23 13.78
CA SER A 217 15.58 -7.90 15.07
C SER A 217 16.43 -9.16 15.12
N GLY A 218 17.55 -9.11 15.83
CA GLY A 218 18.41 -10.28 16.05
C GLY A 218 19.04 -10.86 14.78
N GLY A 219 19.27 -10.04 13.77
CA GLY A 219 19.80 -10.47 12.46
C GLY A 219 18.73 -10.89 11.46
N GLU A 220 17.47 -10.89 11.86
CA GLU A 220 16.30 -11.16 11.01
C GLU A 220 15.51 -9.88 10.77
N TRP A 221 14.74 -9.86 9.69
CA TRP A 221 13.92 -8.71 9.33
C TRP A 221 12.46 -8.97 9.66
N ILE A 222 11.80 -7.97 10.25
CA ILE A 222 10.37 -7.99 10.51
C ILE A 222 9.71 -6.95 9.60
N SER A 223 8.76 -7.39 8.77
CA SER A 223 7.94 -6.50 7.95
C SER A 223 6.95 -5.74 8.83
N SER A 224 7.12 -4.42 8.90
CA SER A 224 6.15 -3.57 9.59
C SER A 224 4.80 -3.58 8.88
N VAL A 225 4.81 -3.66 7.54
CA VAL A 225 3.60 -3.68 6.70
C VAL A 225 2.76 -4.93 6.93
N ASP A 226 3.38 -6.11 6.96
CA ASP A 226 2.64 -7.36 7.18
C ASP A 226 2.05 -7.42 8.59
N LEU A 227 2.79 -6.94 9.57
CA LEU A 227 2.33 -6.87 10.95
C LEU A 227 1.17 -5.86 11.11
N GLU A 228 1.23 -4.71 10.44
CA GLU A 228 0.14 -3.74 10.36
C GLU A 228 -1.11 -4.35 9.72
N ASN A 229 -0.96 -5.03 8.58
CA ASN A 229 -2.06 -5.68 7.86
C ASN A 229 -2.71 -6.79 8.70
N ALA A 230 -1.89 -7.59 9.40
CA ALA A 230 -2.39 -8.60 10.32
C ALA A 230 -3.20 -7.98 11.46
N ALA A 231 -2.68 -6.92 12.08
CA ALA A 231 -3.35 -6.20 13.17
C ALA A 231 -4.65 -5.52 12.72
N GLN A 232 -4.67 -4.89 11.54
CA GLN A 232 -5.86 -4.24 10.97
C GLN A 232 -6.98 -5.24 10.62
N SER A 233 -6.68 -6.53 10.53
CA SER A 233 -7.68 -7.57 10.33
C SER A 233 -8.47 -7.91 11.62
N HIS A 234 -8.06 -7.37 12.77
CA HIS A 234 -8.76 -7.55 14.04
C HIS A 234 -10.01 -6.64 14.10
N PRO A 235 -11.20 -7.13 14.54
CA PRO A 235 -12.44 -6.36 14.51
C PRO A 235 -12.43 -5.10 15.40
N ASP A 236 -11.61 -5.07 16.44
CA ASP A 236 -11.50 -3.93 17.36
C ASP A 236 -10.37 -2.96 16.97
N VAL A 237 -9.69 -3.16 15.83
CA VAL A 237 -8.62 -2.29 15.30
C VAL A 237 -9.14 -1.51 14.09
N MET A 238 -9.18 -0.19 14.19
CA MET A 238 -9.53 0.70 13.08
C MET A 238 -8.31 1.00 12.21
N GLN A 239 -7.18 1.34 12.84
CA GLN A 239 -5.91 1.57 12.18
C GLN A 239 -4.77 1.00 13.01
N ALA A 240 -3.72 0.56 12.34
CA ALA A 240 -2.50 0.07 12.97
C ALA A 240 -1.27 0.66 12.29
N CYS A 241 -0.24 0.90 13.08
CA CYS A 241 1.09 1.27 12.62
C CYS A 241 2.14 0.56 13.46
N VAL A 242 3.19 0.06 12.84
CA VAL A 242 4.28 -0.61 13.52
C VAL A 242 5.57 0.16 13.32
N ILE A 243 6.29 0.38 14.40
CA ILE A 243 7.61 1.00 14.40
C ILE A 243 8.64 0.08 15.06
N GLY A 244 9.87 0.13 14.57
CA GLY A 244 11.02 -0.45 15.25
C GLY A 244 11.47 0.47 16.39
N VAL A 245 11.63 -0.10 17.57
CA VAL A 245 12.19 0.59 18.75
C VAL A 245 13.48 -0.11 19.15
N ALA A 246 14.50 0.67 19.48
CA ALA A 246 15.82 0.15 19.86
C ALA A 246 15.71 -0.82 21.06
N HIS A 247 16.34 -1.97 20.96
CA HIS A 247 16.32 -3.00 21.98
C HIS A 247 17.74 -3.51 22.30
N PRO A 248 18.15 -3.54 23.59
CA PRO A 248 19.56 -3.79 23.96
C PRO A 248 20.11 -5.17 23.55
N LYS A 249 19.26 -6.15 23.28
CA LYS A 249 19.65 -7.51 22.90
C LYS A 249 19.41 -7.81 21.42
N TRP A 250 18.37 -7.21 20.81
CA TRP A 250 17.86 -7.61 19.51
C TRP A 250 18.06 -6.55 18.43
N ASP A 251 18.76 -5.46 18.73
CA ASP A 251 18.90 -4.27 17.90
C ASP A 251 17.61 -3.45 17.88
N GLU A 252 16.55 -3.99 17.27
CA GLU A 252 15.21 -3.39 17.28
C GLU A 252 14.16 -4.44 17.64
N ARG A 253 13.03 -3.95 18.18
CA ARG A 253 11.82 -4.73 18.38
C ARG A 253 10.59 -3.96 17.91
N PRO A 254 9.57 -4.67 17.38
CA PRO A 254 8.34 -4.02 16.94
C PRO A 254 7.50 -3.54 18.11
N VAL A 255 6.99 -2.33 17.99
CA VAL A 255 5.91 -1.78 18.82
C VAL A 255 4.73 -1.47 17.90
N LEU A 256 3.56 -1.98 18.27
CA LEU A 256 2.32 -1.82 17.51
C LEU A 256 1.49 -0.67 18.10
N LEU A 257 1.27 0.38 17.33
CA LEU A 257 0.35 1.46 17.66
C LEU A 257 -1.02 1.16 17.05
N VAL A 258 -2.07 1.28 17.85
CA VAL A 258 -3.44 0.93 17.47
C VAL A 258 -4.38 2.09 17.71
N VAL A 259 -5.11 2.50 16.68
CA VAL A 259 -6.33 3.30 16.81
C VAL A 259 -7.49 2.31 16.93
N PRO A 260 -8.20 2.26 18.09
CA PRO A 260 -9.26 1.30 18.29
C PRO A 260 -10.51 1.63 17.47
N ALA A 261 -11.21 0.61 16.99
CA ALA A 261 -12.48 0.77 16.27
C ALA A 261 -13.67 1.06 17.21
N ASN A 262 -13.48 0.84 18.51
CA ASN A 262 -14.47 1.04 19.56
C ASN A 262 -13.75 1.35 20.88
N ASP A 263 -14.48 1.53 21.97
CA ASP A 263 -13.90 1.86 23.30
C ASP A 263 -13.07 0.73 23.95
N LYS A 264 -12.97 -0.44 23.29
CA LYS A 264 -12.18 -1.56 23.81
C LYS A 264 -10.70 -1.35 23.50
N LYS A 265 -9.90 -1.37 24.57
CA LYS A 265 -8.43 -1.31 24.52
C LYS A 265 -7.86 -2.59 25.11
N ASP A 266 -8.10 -3.72 24.43
CA ASP A 266 -7.74 -5.06 24.87
C ASP A 266 -6.49 -5.58 24.14
N LYS A 267 -5.31 -5.38 24.74
CA LYS A 267 -4.03 -5.85 24.20
C LYS A 267 -4.00 -7.38 24.06
N GLU A 268 -4.55 -8.11 25.03
CA GLU A 268 -4.51 -9.57 25.05
C GLU A 268 -5.30 -10.17 23.88
N SER A 269 -6.46 -9.60 23.57
CA SER A 269 -7.25 -10.00 22.40
C SER A 269 -6.47 -9.82 21.09
N ILE A 270 -5.79 -8.69 20.94
CA ILE A 270 -4.97 -8.42 19.74
C ILE A 270 -3.77 -9.37 19.68
N TYR A 271 -3.06 -9.59 20.77
CA TYR A 271 -1.96 -10.57 20.82
C TYR A 271 -2.41 -11.98 20.43
N ALA A 272 -3.52 -12.46 21.01
CA ALA A 272 -4.07 -13.78 20.70
C ALA A 272 -4.46 -13.89 19.21
N PHE A 273 -5.02 -12.82 18.65
CA PHE A 273 -5.40 -12.79 17.23
C PHE A 273 -4.21 -12.83 16.28
N LEU A 274 -3.09 -12.21 16.67
CA LEU A 274 -1.86 -12.18 15.88
C LEU A 274 -1.10 -13.51 15.94
N GLU A 275 -1.27 -14.34 16.97
CA GLU A 275 -0.44 -15.52 17.24
C GLU A 275 -0.41 -16.53 16.09
N ASP A 276 -1.53 -16.70 15.36
CA ASP A 276 -1.65 -17.62 14.21
C ASP A 276 -1.44 -16.92 12.85
N LYS A 277 -1.20 -15.60 12.84
CA LYS A 277 -1.12 -14.80 11.62
C LYS A 277 0.27 -14.30 11.27
N ILE A 278 1.15 -14.29 12.25
CA ILE A 278 2.53 -13.80 12.11
C ILE A 278 3.53 -14.82 12.62
N ALA A 279 4.78 -14.71 12.20
CA ALA A 279 5.85 -15.51 12.78
C ALA A 279 6.01 -15.21 14.28
N LYS A 280 6.24 -16.22 15.11
CA LYS A 280 6.31 -16.06 16.57
C LYS A 280 7.29 -14.98 17.05
N TRP A 281 8.39 -14.83 16.35
CA TRP A 281 9.43 -13.84 16.67
C TRP A 281 9.09 -12.42 16.17
N TRP A 282 8.01 -12.26 15.38
CA TRP A 282 7.45 -10.97 14.96
C TRP A 282 6.52 -10.35 16.02
N LYS A 283 6.14 -11.11 17.04
CA LYS A 283 5.24 -10.61 18.08
C LYS A 283 5.72 -9.26 18.62
N PRO A 284 4.87 -8.23 18.60
CA PRO A 284 5.22 -6.92 19.15
C PRO A 284 5.59 -7.02 20.63
N ASP A 285 6.60 -6.28 21.05
CA ASP A 285 6.99 -6.20 22.45
C ASP A 285 5.97 -5.39 23.25
N ASP A 286 5.30 -4.42 22.62
CA ASP A 286 4.15 -3.72 23.21
C ASP A 286 3.10 -3.32 22.17
N ILE A 287 1.87 -3.10 22.65
CA ILE A 287 0.75 -2.51 21.91
C ILE A 287 0.37 -1.21 22.59
N VAL A 288 0.44 -0.10 21.89
CA VAL A 288 0.10 1.23 22.38
C VAL A 288 -1.19 1.71 21.72
N PHE A 289 -2.20 2.01 22.52
CA PHE A 289 -3.43 2.61 21.99
C PHE A 289 -3.26 4.13 21.89
N VAL A 290 -3.57 4.64 20.69
CA VAL A 290 -3.53 6.07 20.36
C VAL A 290 -4.91 6.52 19.84
N ASP A 291 -5.22 7.79 19.98
CA ASP A 291 -6.50 8.32 19.50
C ASP A 291 -6.46 8.53 17.97
N GLU A 292 -5.29 8.88 17.41
CA GLU A 292 -5.08 9.05 15.97
C GLU A 292 -3.61 8.75 15.60
N LEU A 293 -3.38 8.42 14.33
CA LEU A 293 -2.05 8.32 13.76
C LEU A 293 -1.72 9.60 12.98
N PRO A 294 -0.48 10.11 13.04
CA PRO A 294 -0.07 11.27 12.24
C PRO A 294 -0.09 10.93 10.76
N ILE A 295 -0.90 11.66 9.98
CA ILE A 295 -1.09 11.45 8.55
C ILE A 295 -0.48 12.61 7.77
N GLY A 296 0.41 12.30 6.85
CA GLY A 296 0.99 13.26 5.93
C GLY A 296 0.01 13.74 4.85
N ALA A 297 0.36 14.80 4.13
CA ALA A 297 -0.45 15.39 3.06
C ALA A 297 -0.80 14.43 1.90
N THR A 298 -0.11 13.29 1.82
CA THR A 298 -0.35 12.23 0.82
C THR A 298 -1.21 11.09 1.35
N GLY A 299 -1.75 11.19 2.57
CA GLY A 299 -2.56 10.16 3.22
C GLY A 299 -1.76 9.00 3.83
N LYS A 300 -0.44 9.13 3.96
CA LYS A 300 0.44 8.12 4.57
C LYS A 300 0.72 8.45 6.03
N VAL A 301 0.84 7.41 6.86
CA VAL A 301 1.29 7.55 8.25
C VAL A 301 2.74 8.02 8.30
N LEU A 302 3.01 9.02 9.14
CA LEU A 302 4.34 9.60 9.36
C LEU A 302 5.05 8.85 10.51
N LYS A 303 5.63 7.68 10.20
CA LYS A 303 6.32 6.82 11.19
C LYS A 303 7.47 7.55 11.92
N ILE A 304 8.09 8.55 11.29
CA ILE A 304 9.16 9.33 11.90
C ILE A 304 8.68 10.08 13.15
N GLU A 305 7.48 10.68 13.09
CA GLU A 305 6.91 11.40 14.22
C GLU A 305 6.54 10.46 15.38
N LEU A 306 6.19 9.21 15.06
CA LEU A 306 5.87 8.20 16.08
C LEU A 306 7.12 7.65 16.78
N ARG A 307 8.28 7.66 16.10
CA ARG A 307 9.56 7.24 16.70
C ARG A 307 10.17 8.28 17.62
N GLU A 308 9.78 9.54 17.49
CA GLU A 308 10.26 10.65 18.30
C GLU A 308 9.46 10.85 19.60
N GLN A 309 8.35 10.15 19.78
CA GLN A 309 7.51 10.14 20.98
C GLN A 309 7.95 9.08 21.97
#